data_b5d1aa5801e9d56331c79de6a3e93a4f
#
_entry.id   b5d1aa5801e9d56331c79de6a3e93a4f
#
_cell.length_a   1.000
_cell.length_b   1.000
_cell.length_c   1.000
_cell.angle_alpha   90.00
_cell.angle_beta   90.00
_cell.angle_gamma   90.00
#
_symmetry.space_group_name_H-M   'P 1'
#
loop_
_entity.id
_entity.type
_entity.pdbx_description
1 polymer ?
#
loop_
_entity_poly.entity_id
_entity_poly.type
_entity_poly.pdbx_seq_one_letter_code
_entity_poly.pdbx_strand_id
1 'polypeptide(L)'
;MSETQKSIFITGAASGLGREVARYFANVGWFVGLADVNEKGIDETAALLPAGQWSRHRLDVTDRAQWKAAVADFAKHTNGHMTVLFNNAGIGSGGPIQDMTDEDIDKMIAINLTGVISGTRACFDLLKNT
;
A
#
# COMPACT_ATOMS: atom_id res chain seq x y z
N MET A 1 -13.35 -17.46 -21.54
CA MET A 1 -12.52 -16.29 -21.19
C MET A 1 -12.19 -16.35 -19.72
N SER A 2 -10.95 -16.31 -19.40
CA SER A 2 -10.57 -16.26 -17.99
C SER A 2 -10.83 -14.86 -17.42
N GLU A 3 -11.44 -14.80 -16.28
CA GLU A 3 -11.61 -13.54 -15.57
C GLU A 3 -10.25 -13.02 -15.09
N THR A 4 -10.08 -11.71 -15.12
CA THR A 4 -8.92 -11.07 -14.51
C THR A 4 -8.98 -11.29 -13.01
N GLN A 5 -7.91 -11.81 -12.43
CA GLN A 5 -7.80 -11.98 -10.99
C GLN A 5 -7.95 -10.62 -10.30
N LYS A 6 -8.78 -10.55 -9.28
CA LYS A 6 -8.92 -9.35 -8.47
C LYS A 6 -7.65 -9.08 -7.68
N SER A 7 -7.36 -7.83 -7.46
CA SER A 7 -6.14 -7.42 -6.79
C SER A 7 -6.35 -6.23 -5.87
N ILE A 8 -5.54 -6.16 -4.83
CA ILE A 8 -5.53 -5.05 -3.88
C ILE A 8 -4.09 -4.60 -3.64
N PHE A 9 -3.87 -3.30 -3.65
CA PHE A 9 -2.58 -2.70 -3.28
C PHE A 9 -2.72 -2.04 -1.92
N ILE A 10 -1.88 -2.43 -0.96
CA ILE A 10 -2.00 -2.03 0.44
C ILE A 10 -0.75 -1.26 0.85
N THR A 11 -0.91 -0.01 1.26
CA THR A 11 0.15 0.72 1.94
C THR A 11 0.08 0.45 3.44
N GLY A 12 1.22 0.49 4.13
CA GLY A 12 1.25 0.12 5.55
C GLY A 12 1.06 -1.38 5.78
N ALA A 13 1.49 -2.20 4.82
CA ALA A 13 1.26 -3.65 4.83
C ALA A 13 2.20 -4.42 5.75
N ALA A 14 3.21 -3.76 6.34
CA ALA A 14 4.24 -4.42 7.15
C ALA A 14 3.75 -4.85 8.54
N SER A 15 2.63 -4.36 8.99
CA SER A 15 2.12 -4.63 10.35
C SER A 15 0.66 -4.27 10.51
N GLY A 16 0.08 -4.60 11.64
CA GLY A 16 -1.23 -4.13 12.09
C GLY A 16 -2.36 -4.44 11.13
N LEU A 17 -3.22 -3.45 10.89
CA LEU A 17 -4.40 -3.59 10.04
C LEU A 17 -4.04 -3.93 8.60
N GLY A 18 -3.00 -3.31 8.05
CA GLY A 18 -2.55 -3.61 6.68
C GLY A 18 -2.17 -5.08 6.50
N ARG A 19 -1.48 -5.65 7.48
CA ARG A 19 -1.12 -7.08 7.49
C ARG A 19 -2.37 -7.97 7.51
N GLU A 20 -3.34 -7.67 8.36
CA GLU A 20 -4.55 -8.48 8.48
C GLU A 20 -5.43 -8.39 7.23
N VAL A 21 -5.53 -7.22 6.63
CA VAL A 21 -6.24 -7.04 5.36
C VAL A 21 -5.56 -7.84 4.24
N ALA A 22 -4.22 -7.81 4.19
CA ALA A 22 -3.44 -8.61 3.23
C ALA A 22 -3.74 -10.10 3.37
N ARG A 23 -3.75 -10.61 4.59
CA ARG A 23 -4.07 -12.02 4.87
C ARG A 23 -5.47 -12.38 4.39
N TYR A 24 -6.45 -11.55 4.69
CA TYR A 24 -7.83 -11.81 4.28
C TYR A 24 -7.95 -11.91 2.76
N PHE A 25 -7.46 -10.92 2.03
CA PHE A 25 -7.63 -10.90 0.58
C PHE A 25 -6.82 -11.98 -0.13
N ALA A 26 -5.61 -12.27 0.32
CA ALA A 26 -4.83 -13.38 -0.24
C ALA A 26 -5.53 -14.72 -0.04
N ASN A 27 -6.14 -14.94 1.12
CA ASN A 27 -6.85 -16.19 1.43
C ASN A 27 -8.13 -16.38 0.62
N VAL A 28 -8.73 -15.31 0.11
CA VAL A 28 -9.90 -15.41 -0.79
C VAL A 28 -9.51 -15.32 -2.26
N GLY A 29 -8.24 -15.46 -2.57
CA GLY A 29 -7.76 -15.61 -3.95
C GLY A 29 -7.38 -14.32 -4.68
N TRP A 30 -7.32 -13.19 -3.98
CA TRP A 30 -6.88 -11.94 -4.59
C TRP A 30 -5.35 -11.87 -4.64
N PHE A 31 -4.84 -11.19 -5.65
CA PHE A 31 -3.43 -10.83 -5.68
C PHE A 31 -3.20 -9.58 -4.81
N VAL A 32 -2.18 -9.61 -3.95
CA VAL A 32 -1.96 -8.56 -2.95
C VAL A 32 -0.61 -7.88 -3.15
N GLY A 33 -0.62 -6.58 -3.39
CA GLY A 33 0.59 -5.77 -3.35
C GLY A 33 0.86 -5.28 -1.94
N LEU A 34 2.02 -5.65 -1.40
CA LEU A 34 2.45 -5.28 -0.05
C LEU A 34 3.41 -4.10 -0.13
N ALA A 35 3.00 -2.94 0.35
CA ALA A 35 3.82 -1.73 0.29
C ALA A 35 4.05 -1.15 1.68
N ASP A 36 5.30 -0.85 1.99
CA ASP A 36 5.72 -0.25 3.26
C ASP A 36 7.18 0.21 3.14
N VAL A 37 7.62 1.10 4.02
CA VAL A 37 9.03 1.45 4.15
C VAL A 37 9.81 0.39 4.94
N ASN A 38 9.10 -0.39 5.75
CA ASN A 38 9.66 -1.45 6.59
C ASN A 38 9.72 -2.77 5.81
N GLU A 39 10.81 -3.02 5.13
CA GLU A 39 10.97 -4.22 4.29
C GLU A 39 10.92 -5.52 5.09
N LYS A 40 11.49 -5.53 6.29
CA LYS A 40 11.42 -6.70 7.18
C LYS A 40 9.97 -7.03 7.53
N GLY A 41 9.19 -6.03 7.86
CA GLY A 41 7.77 -6.20 8.14
C GLY A 41 6.96 -6.67 6.93
N ILE A 42 7.30 -6.21 5.72
CA ILE A 42 6.71 -6.73 4.48
C ILE A 42 6.99 -8.22 4.35
N ASP A 43 8.23 -8.64 4.58
CA ASP A 43 8.61 -10.05 4.47
C ASP A 43 7.90 -10.91 5.52
N GLU A 44 7.71 -10.41 6.72
CA GLU A 44 6.92 -11.08 7.76
C GLU A 44 5.46 -11.25 7.34
N THR A 45 4.87 -10.22 6.74
CA THR A 45 3.50 -10.31 6.22
C THR A 45 3.43 -11.33 5.07
N ALA A 46 4.35 -11.26 4.12
CA ALA A 46 4.41 -12.15 2.97
C ALA A 46 4.51 -13.62 3.38
N ALA A 47 5.24 -13.91 4.46
CA ALA A 47 5.38 -15.26 4.98
C ALA A 47 4.06 -15.87 5.47
N LEU A 48 3.04 -15.03 5.73
CA LEU A 48 1.72 -15.46 6.15
C LEU A 48 0.75 -15.69 4.98
N LEU A 49 1.18 -15.39 3.75
CA LEU A 49 0.32 -15.44 2.56
C LEU A 49 0.66 -16.67 1.71
N PRO A 50 -0.32 -17.19 0.95
CA PRO A 50 -0.06 -18.25 -0.02
C PRO A 50 0.99 -17.81 -1.05
N ALA A 51 1.88 -18.71 -1.42
CA ALA A 51 2.92 -18.45 -2.41
C ALA A 51 2.30 -18.02 -3.76
N GLY A 52 2.90 -17.01 -4.40
CA GLY A 52 2.44 -16.53 -5.71
C GLY A 52 1.26 -15.58 -5.66
N GLN A 53 0.72 -15.27 -4.49
CA GLN A 53 -0.44 -14.38 -4.34
C GLN A 53 -0.07 -12.96 -3.94
N TRP A 54 1.20 -12.59 -3.97
CA TRP A 54 1.65 -11.28 -3.51
C TRP A 54 2.85 -10.77 -4.27
N SER A 55 3.01 -9.45 -4.22
CA SER A 55 4.23 -8.75 -4.61
C SER A 55 4.65 -7.81 -3.47
N ARG A 56 5.93 -7.46 -3.43
CA ARG A 56 6.45 -6.59 -2.37
C ARG A 56 6.99 -5.30 -2.99
N HIS A 57 6.74 -4.20 -2.30
CA HIS A 57 7.13 -2.87 -2.77
C HIS A 57 7.61 -2.02 -1.60
N ARG A 58 8.91 -1.68 -1.59
CA ARG A 58 9.38 -0.68 -0.64
C ARG A 58 8.87 0.68 -1.11
N LEU A 59 8.04 1.31 -0.31
CA LEU A 59 7.36 2.54 -0.69
C LEU A 59 7.27 3.52 0.48
N ASP A 60 7.89 4.67 0.32
CA ASP A 60 7.61 5.86 1.12
C ASP A 60 6.48 6.62 0.41
N VAL A 61 5.30 6.67 1.02
CA VAL A 61 4.12 7.29 0.40
C VAL A 61 4.26 8.80 0.19
N THR A 62 5.27 9.43 0.79
CA THR A 62 5.59 10.84 0.59
C THR A 62 6.44 11.09 -0.66
N ASP A 63 6.93 10.05 -1.29
CA ASP A 63 7.82 10.11 -2.46
C ASP A 63 7.06 9.71 -3.73
N ARG A 64 6.78 10.69 -4.58
CA ARG A 64 6.01 10.47 -5.81
C ARG A 64 6.72 9.57 -6.82
N ALA A 65 8.05 9.63 -6.87
CA ALA A 65 8.83 8.76 -7.75
C ALA A 65 8.74 7.30 -7.30
N GLN A 66 8.75 7.05 -5.99
CA GLN A 66 8.56 5.70 -5.45
C GLN A 66 7.16 5.17 -5.73
N TRP A 67 6.13 6.01 -5.62
CA TRP A 67 4.78 5.62 -6.03
C TRP A 67 4.73 5.15 -7.48
N LYS A 68 5.32 5.93 -8.37
CA LYS A 68 5.35 5.61 -9.80
C LYS A 68 6.02 4.27 -10.07
N ALA A 69 7.18 4.03 -9.44
CA ALA A 69 7.92 2.79 -9.59
C ALA A 69 7.16 1.59 -9.00
N ALA A 70 6.57 1.75 -7.82
CA ALA A 70 5.82 0.68 -7.16
C ALA A 70 4.57 0.27 -7.97
N VAL A 71 3.82 1.24 -8.48
CA VAL A 71 2.62 0.98 -9.28
C VAL A 71 3.00 0.29 -10.60
N ALA A 72 4.07 0.73 -11.26
CA ALA A 72 4.54 0.09 -12.48
C ALA A 72 4.97 -1.37 -12.23
N ASP A 73 5.62 -1.63 -11.13
CA ASP A 73 6.02 -2.99 -10.76
C ASP A 73 4.80 -3.87 -10.43
N PHE A 74 3.86 -3.34 -9.67
CA PHE A 74 2.60 -4.05 -9.36
C PHE A 74 1.83 -4.39 -10.65
N ALA A 75 1.77 -3.46 -11.58
CA ALA A 75 1.06 -3.65 -12.85
C ALA A 75 1.58 -4.83 -13.67
N LYS A 76 2.87 -5.16 -13.54
CA LYS A 76 3.46 -6.34 -14.21
C LYS A 76 2.88 -7.64 -13.68
N HIS A 77 2.49 -7.69 -12.42
CA HIS A 77 1.90 -8.87 -11.80
C HIS A 77 0.39 -9.00 -12.05
N THR A 78 -0.27 -7.90 -12.38
CA THR A 78 -1.74 -7.83 -12.47
C THR A 78 -2.25 -7.50 -13.87
N ASN A 79 -1.37 -7.50 -14.85
CA ASN A 79 -1.71 -7.16 -16.23
C ASN A 79 -2.39 -5.78 -16.36
N GLY A 80 -1.90 -4.81 -15.58
CA GLY A 80 -2.38 -3.43 -15.63
C GLY A 80 -3.68 -3.16 -14.87
N HIS A 81 -4.08 -4.05 -13.97
CA HIS A 81 -5.32 -3.92 -13.20
C HIS A 81 -5.06 -3.73 -11.71
N MET A 82 -5.95 -3.01 -11.06
CA MET A 82 -6.00 -2.88 -9.60
C MET A 82 -7.47 -2.74 -9.19
N THR A 83 -7.99 -3.72 -8.45
CA THR A 83 -9.40 -3.69 -8.03
C THR A 83 -9.61 -2.72 -6.89
N VAL A 84 -8.70 -2.70 -5.90
CA VAL A 84 -8.79 -1.84 -4.72
C VAL A 84 -7.41 -1.26 -4.41
N LEU A 85 -7.38 0.03 -4.11
CA LEU A 85 -6.24 0.68 -3.44
C LEU A 85 -6.63 0.91 -1.99
N PHE A 86 -5.87 0.32 -1.07
CA PHE A 86 -6.04 0.56 0.36
C PHE A 86 -4.94 1.49 0.88
N ASN A 87 -5.26 2.77 0.95
CA ASN A 87 -4.38 3.80 1.51
C ASN A 87 -4.40 3.71 3.03
N ASN A 88 -3.68 2.73 3.58
CA ASN A 88 -3.66 2.44 5.01
C ASN A 88 -2.43 3.02 5.72
N ALA A 89 -1.36 3.33 5.01
CA ALA A 89 -0.19 3.95 5.62
C ALA A 89 -0.56 5.26 6.31
N GLY A 90 -0.20 5.37 7.57
CA GLY A 90 -0.49 6.56 8.36
C GLY A 90 0.30 6.54 9.64
N ILE A 91 0.50 7.71 10.20
CA ILE A 91 1.13 7.88 11.51
C ILE A 91 0.27 8.80 12.37
N GLY A 92 0.40 8.64 13.68
CA GLY A 92 -0.17 9.55 14.67
C GLY A 92 0.93 10.17 15.51
N SER A 93 0.60 11.24 16.20
CA SER A 93 1.45 11.81 17.23
C SER A 93 0.80 11.50 18.57
N GLY A 94 1.61 11.05 19.53
CA GLY A 94 1.17 10.92 20.91
C GLY A 94 1.21 12.28 21.62
N GLY A 95 0.17 12.58 22.40
CA GLY A 95 0.13 13.78 23.22
C GLY A 95 -0.74 14.90 22.68
N PRO A 96 -0.88 15.99 23.47
CA PRO A 96 -1.77 17.09 23.10
C PRO A 96 -1.18 17.94 21.98
N ILE A 97 -2.07 18.57 21.22
CA ILE A 97 -1.70 19.31 20.01
C ILE A 97 -0.70 20.45 20.30
N GLN A 98 -0.79 21.07 21.46
CA GLN A 98 0.11 22.16 21.81
C GLN A 98 1.57 21.72 22.00
N ASP A 99 1.80 20.42 22.21
CA ASP A 99 3.13 19.85 22.42
C ASP A 99 3.70 19.25 21.12
N MET A 100 2.95 19.25 20.04
CA MET A 100 3.42 18.74 18.76
C MET A 100 4.44 19.70 18.14
N THR A 101 5.53 19.15 17.63
CA THR A 101 6.51 19.95 16.87
C THR A 101 6.02 20.24 15.45
N ASP A 102 6.53 21.29 14.83
CA ASP A 102 6.24 21.59 13.42
C ASP A 102 6.62 20.40 12.53
N GLU A 103 7.75 19.75 12.83
CA GLU A 103 8.21 18.56 12.09
C GLU A 103 7.20 17.42 12.17
N ASP A 104 6.65 17.14 13.36
CA ASP A 104 5.64 16.09 13.55
C ASP A 104 4.37 16.40 12.77
N ILE A 105 3.93 17.66 12.79
CA ILE A 105 2.73 18.12 12.06
C ILE A 105 2.95 17.95 10.55
N ASP A 106 4.07 18.42 10.03
CA ASP A 106 4.39 18.36 8.61
C ASP A 106 4.48 16.90 8.14
N LYS A 107 5.07 16.04 8.94
CA LYS A 107 5.20 14.61 8.65
C LYS A 107 3.85 13.92 8.61
N MET A 108 2.98 14.23 9.58
CA MET A 108 1.62 13.67 9.59
C MET A 108 0.84 14.06 8.34
N ILE A 109 0.90 15.32 7.95
CA ILE A 109 0.22 15.82 6.75
C ILE A 109 0.80 15.16 5.49
N ALA A 110 2.12 15.05 5.41
CA ALA A 110 2.79 14.45 4.26
C ALA A 110 2.39 12.99 4.06
N ILE A 111 2.29 12.23 5.13
CA ILE A 111 1.92 10.80 5.07
C ILE A 111 0.41 10.62 4.97
N ASN A 112 -0.34 11.22 5.90
CA ASN A 112 -1.76 10.91 6.07
C ASN A 112 -2.66 11.60 5.05
N LEU A 113 -2.23 12.72 4.46
CA LEU A 113 -2.98 13.47 3.48
C LEU A 113 -2.33 13.45 2.11
N THR A 114 -1.16 14.05 1.97
CA THR A 114 -0.49 14.16 0.67
C THR A 114 -0.15 12.78 0.10
N GLY A 115 0.28 11.84 0.93
CA GLY A 115 0.57 10.46 0.52
C GLY A 115 -0.66 9.75 -0.05
N VAL A 116 -1.83 9.97 0.54
CA VAL A 116 -3.11 9.41 0.06
C VAL A 116 -3.47 10.00 -1.30
N ILE A 117 -3.32 11.32 -1.46
CA ILE A 117 -3.58 11.99 -2.74
C ILE A 117 -2.63 11.48 -3.82
N SER A 118 -1.34 11.38 -3.51
CA SER A 118 -0.32 10.89 -4.44
C SER A 118 -0.58 9.44 -4.85
N GLY A 119 -0.98 8.59 -3.92
CA GLY A 119 -1.30 7.20 -4.17
C GLY A 119 -2.53 7.03 -5.06
N THR A 120 -3.60 7.73 -4.75
CA THR A 120 -4.82 7.71 -5.54
C THR A 120 -4.54 8.14 -6.98
N ARG A 121 -3.77 9.19 -7.14
CA ARG A 121 -3.38 9.71 -8.43
C ARG A 121 -2.48 8.75 -9.21
N ALA A 122 -1.50 8.13 -8.55
CA ALA A 122 -0.59 7.17 -9.16
C ALA A 122 -1.29 5.88 -9.60
N CYS A 123 -2.31 5.46 -8.86
CA CYS A 123 -3.06 4.22 -9.12
C CYS A 123 -4.26 4.40 -10.05
N PHE A 124 -4.58 5.64 -10.42
CA PHE A 124 -5.84 5.95 -11.12
C PHE A 124 -6.03 5.11 -12.39
N ASP A 125 -5.01 4.99 -13.23
CA ASP A 125 -5.15 4.29 -14.50
C ASP A 125 -5.38 2.79 -14.30
N LEU A 126 -4.72 2.16 -13.33
CA LEU A 126 -4.94 0.76 -13.00
C LEU A 126 -6.34 0.51 -12.45
N LEU A 127 -6.81 1.40 -11.58
CA LEU A 127 -8.15 1.33 -11.00
C LEU A 127 -9.22 1.52 -12.07
N LYS A 128 -9.02 2.46 -12.98
CA LYS A 128 -9.92 2.74 -14.09
C LYS A 128 -10.06 1.57 -15.06
N ASN A 129 -8.98 0.80 -15.25
CA ASN A 129 -8.97 -0.34 -16.15
C ASN A 129 -9.64 -1.60 -15.59
N THR A 130 -10.10 -1.52 -14.37
CA THR A 130 -10.68 -2.69 -13.67
C THR A 130 -12.23 -2.67 -13.67
#